data_0dff5c53d16451d3880ded22fe0a84fc
#
_entry.id   0dff5c53d16451d3880ded22fe0a84fc
#
_cell.length_a   1.000
_cell.length_b   1.000
_cell.length_c   1.000
_cell.angle_alpha   90.00
_cell.angle_beta   90.00
_cell.angle_gamma   90.00
#
_symmetry.space_group_name_H-M   'P 1'
#
loop_
_entity.id
_entity.type
_entity.pdbx_description
1 polymer ?
#
loop_
_entity_poly.entity_id
_entity_poly.type
_entity_poly.pdbx_seq_one_letter_code
_entity_poly.pdbx_strand_id
1 'polypeptide(L)'
;LPVMSVQKQVTIRQVAQQAGVSTQTVSRVLNDRPDVAPETRQRVQDVIERLGYTPSAIARSLIRRRSHSLGVVVAELGQYGPMRRLVGIEQAANELGYSLHLSLARTPEDVDNNQILEELLSWHVDGIVWAVAEVGDDRHWREHINSQLPVPIVFISEQIPNFGPTISIDNRTGGQLATQHLLEQGYRHIGLITGPSDWVSSWERQLGWQDVLKQYEQRQIFEGDWSAASGERGLCRLLETFPEMDAVFACNDQMALGVLRAAVQLNLNVPRNLGVIGYDNIPEANYYFPPLSTVKHRLSEQGRLAVHQVVKIIEARQRSEPVLPLDITILKPQLVIRKSSVIS
;
A
#
# COMPACT_ATOMS: atom_id res chain seq x y z
N LEU A 1 -23.07 17.05 28.59
CA LEU A 1 -21.65 16.79 28.36
C LEU A 1 -20.86 17.96 28.94
N PRO A 2 -19.87 17.73 29.82
CA PRO A 2 -19.07 18.83 30.38
C PRO A 2 -18.22 19.41 29.22
N VAL A 3 -18.26 20.74 29.11
CA VAL A 3 -17.42 21.51 28.23
C VAL A 3 -15.97 21.29 28.68
N MET A 4 -15.16 20.58 27.88
CA MET A 4 -13.72 20.47 28.10
C MET A 4 -13.15 21.90 28.04
N SER A 5 -12.72 22.39 29.21
CA SER A 5 -11.97 23.65 29.29
C SER A 5 -10.70 23.49 28.47
N VAL A 6 -10.50 24.37 27.49
CA VAL A 6 -9.24 24.46 26.74
C VAL A 6 -8.15 24.83 27.75
N GLN A 7 -7.45 23.82 28.29
CA GLN A 7 -6.29 24.07 29.13
C GLN A 7 -5.27 24.84 28.28
N LYS A 8 -4.89 26.01 28.73
CA LYS A 8 -3.89 26.87 28.11
C LYS A 8 -2.59 26.07 27.98
N GLN A 9 -2.21 25.72 26.76
CA GLN A 9 -1.06 24.87 26.48
C GLN A 9 0.21 25.49 27.08
N VAL A 10 0.88 24.74 27.96
CA VAL A 10 2.13 25.20 28.60
C VAL A 10 3.16 25.48 27.52
N THR A 11 3.89 26.57 27.65
CA THR A 11 4.89 27.02 26.68
C THR A 11 6.32 26.76 27.17
N ILE A 12 7.29 26.66 26.26
CA ILE A 12 8.72 26.54 26.61
C ILE A 12 9.21 27.73 27.46
N ARG A 13 8.61 28.91 27.29
CA ARG A 13 8.93 30.11 28.12
C ARG A 13 8.51 29.90 29.57
N GLN A 14 7.38 29.31 29.84
CA GLN A 14 6.92 29.02 31.20
C GLN A 14 7.80 27.97 31.88
N VAL A 15 8.24 26.91 31.13
CA VAL A 15 9.21 25.94 31.64
C VAL A 15 10.52 26.63 31.99
N ALA A 16 11.07 27.46 31.09
CA ALA A 16 12.30 28.19 31.30
C ALA A 16 12.23 29.11 32.54
N GLN A 17 11.14 29.85 32.69
CA GLN A 17 10.89 30.76 33.84
C GLN A 17 10.84 29.95 35.15
N GLN A 18 10.13 28.83 35.21
CA GLN A 18 10.02 28.02 36.43
C GLN A 18 11.28 27.22 36.75
N ALA A 19 12.09 26.85 35.74
CA ALA A 19 13.38 26.19 35.92
C ALA A 19 14.53 27.19 36.22
N GLY A 20 14.29 28.49 36.11
CA GLY A 20 15.31 29.52 36.31
C GLY A 20 16.42 29.47 35.26
N VAL A 21 16.08 29.16 34.00
CA VAL A 21 17.04 29.04 32.89
C VAL A 21 16.53 29.76 31.63
N SER A 22 17.38 29.87 30.61
CA SER A 22 16.96 30.38 29.31
C SER A 22 16.11 29.35 28.54
N THR A 23 15.26 29.81 27.61
CA THR A 23 14.54 28.91 26.70
C THR A 23 15.49 28.05 25.85
N GLN A 24 16.70 28.57 25.57
CA GLN A 24 17.75 27.83 24.89
C GLN A 24 18.29 26.68 25.74
N THR A 25 18.43 26.85 27.07
CA THR A 25 18.83 25.79 27.99
C THR A 25 17.77 24.72 28.06
N VAL A 26 16.47 25.08 28.14
CA VAL A 26 15.36 24.09 28.08
C VAL A 26 15.41 23.33 26.76
N SER A 27 15.62 24.00 25.63
CA SER A 27 15.76 23.35 24.31
C SER A 27 16.95 22.37 24.27
N ARG A 28 18.09 22.70 24.87
CA ARG A 28 19.25 21.82 24.97
C ARG A 28 18.95 20.57 25.80
N VAL A 29 18.22 20.70 26.91
CA VAL A 29 17.78 19.56 27.75
C VAL A 29 16.84 18.65 26.97
N LEU A 30 15.84 19.22 26.28
CA LEU A 30 14.88 18.47 25.46
C LEU A 30 15.53 17.71 24.29
N ASN A 31 16.69 18.17 23.83
CA ASN A 31 17.46 17.56 22.74
C ASN A 31 18.66 16.74 23.23
N ASP A 32 18.72 16.44 24.51
CA ASP A 32 19.76 15.60 25.13
C ASP A 32 21.20 16.07 24.88
N ARG A 33 21.41 17.39 24.73
CA ARG A 33 22.74 17.96 24.49
C ARG A 33 23.66 17.69 25.67
N PRO A 34 24.90 17.18 25.43
CA PRO A 34 25.83 16.83 26.49
C PRO A 34 26.40 18.04 27.24
N ASP A 35 26.29 19.22 26.67
CA ASP A 35 26.83 20.50 27.21
C ASP A 35 25.94 21.11 28.31
N VAL A 36 24.93 20.43 28.84
CA VAL A 36 24.10 20.86 29.97
C VAL A 36 24.50 20.12 31.25
N ALA A 37 24.83 20.89 32.30
CA ALA A 37 25.18 20.34 33.60
C ALA A 37 24.08 19.39 34.13
N PRO A 38 24.41 18.24 34.74
CA PRO A 38 23.45 17.25 35.22
C PRO A 38 22.37 17.82 36.15
N GLU A 39 22.73 18.67 37.08
CA GLU A 39 21.82 19.34 38.02
C GLU A 39 20.80 20.24 37.29
N THR A 40 21.26 20.97 36.26
CA THR A 40 20.39 21.83 35.45
C THR A 40 19.43 20.98 34.63
N ARG A 41 19.91 19.85 34.08
CA ARG A 41 19.10 18.89 33.33
C ARG A 41 17.98 18.36 34.19
N GLN A 42 18.30 17.86 35.38
CA GLN A 42 17.31 17.31 36.31
C GLN A 42 16.25 18.35 36.68
N ARG A 43 16.66 19.55 37.06
CA ARG A 43 15.75 20.63 37.41
C ARG A 43 14.79 21.01 36.27
N VAL A 44 15.26 21.02 35.02
CA VAL A 44 14.40 21.28 33.86
C VAL A 44 13.42 20.11 33.63
N GLN A 45 13.87 18.87 33.76
CA GLN A 45 13.02 17.69 33.64
C GLN A 45 11.91 17.66 34.66
N ASP A 46 12.22 17.93 35.94
CA ASP A 46 11.22 18.00 37.01
C ASP A 46 10.15 19.08 36.74
N VAL A 47 10.53 20.20 36.16
CA VAL A 47 9.58 21.25 35.78
C VAL A 47 8.73 20.85 34.60
N ILE A 48 9.30 20.18 33.61
CA ILE A 48 8.56 19.64 32.45
C ILE A 48 7.47 18.66 32.91
N GLU A 49 7.83 17.71 33.76
CA GLU A 49 6.90 16.71 34.31
C GLU A 49 5.80 17.40 35.15
N ARG A 50 6.17 18.29 36.06
CA ARG A 50 5.21 18.99 36.92
C ARG A 50 4.21 19.85 36.16
N LEU A 51 4.64 20.49 35.05
CA LEU A 51 3.76 21.32 34.24
C LEU A 51 3.01 20.53 33.16
N GLY A 52 3.32 19.27 32.94
CA GLY A 52 2.80 18.49 31.82
C GLY A 52 3.20 19.10 30.48
N TYR A 53 4.39 19.70 30.37
CA TYR A 53 4.83 20.35 29.14
C TYR A 53 5.18 19.29 28.10
N THR A 54 4.45 19.28 27.00
CA THR A 54 4.80 18.48 25.82
C THR A 54 5.35 19.42 24.74
N PRO A 55 6.61 19.22 24.30
CA PRO A 55 7.19 20.04 23.25
C PRO A 55 6.34 19.96 21.98
N SER A 56 6.00 21.08 21.37
CA SER A 56 5.27 21.11 20.11
C SER A 56 6.12 20.47 19.01
N ALA A 57 5.48 19.63 18.18
CA ALA A 57 6.13 18.99 17.03
C ALA A 57 6.77 20.03 16.10
N ILE A 58 6.07 21.16 15.88
CA ILE A 58 6.56 22.30 15.09
C ILE A 58 7.83 22.91 15.69
N ALA A 59 7.89 23.11 17.02
CA ALA A 59 9.08 23.65 17.67
C ALA A 59 10.28 22.67 17.57
N ARG A 60 10.04 21.38 17.66
CA ARG A 60 11.08 20.34 17.46
C ARG A 60 11.59 20.32 16.03
N SER A 61 10.71 20.41 15.03
CA SER A 61 11.06 20.39 13.62
C SER A 61 11.94 21.58 13.21
N LEU A 62 11.61 22.78 13.72
CA LEU A 62 12.40 24.00 13.47
C LEU A 62 13.82 23.91 14.02
N ILE A 63 13.99 23.27 15.19
CA ILE A 63 15.31 23.13 15.83
C ILE A 63 16.15 22.03 15.16
N ARG A 64 15.53 20.92 14.78
CA ARG A 64 16.20 19.76 14.19
C ARG A 64 16.31 19.83 12.67
N ARG A 65 15.68 20.81 12.02
CA ARG A 65 15.51 20.88 10.55
C ARG A 65 14.89 19.60 9.96
N ARG A 66 14.04 18.90 10.76
CA ARG A 66 13.32 17.69 10.38
C ARG A 66 11.93 17.72 11.00
N SER A 67 10.95 17.34 10.19
CA SER A 67 9.57 17.24 10.67
C SER A 67 9.28 15.90 11.37
N HIS A 68 10.10 14.87 11.12
CA HIS A 68 9.79 13.46 11.43
C HIS A 68 8.40 13.08 10.89
N SER A 69 8.11 13.54 9.68
CA SER A 69 6.88 13.20 8.98
C SER A 69 7.17 12.73 7.57
N LEU A 70 6.35 11.80 7.08
CA LEU A 70 6.37 11.32 5.71
C LEU A 70 5.07 11.73 5.02
N GLY A 71 5.17 12.17 3.77
CA GLY A 71 4.05 12.30 2.88
C GLY A 71 3.65 10.92 2.32
N VAL A 72 2.38 10.62 2.28
CA VAL A 72 1.86 9.37 1.70
C VAL A 72 0.73 9.71 0.75
N VAL A 73 0.88 9.32 -0.49
CA VAL A 73 -0.15 9.52 -1.52
C VAL A 73 -0.78 8.18 -1.84
N VAL A 74 -2.09 8.09 -1.69
CA VAL A 74 -2.88 6.88 -1.96
C VAL A 74 -4.18 7.22 -2.67
N ALA A 75 -4.70 6.26 -3.44
CA ALA A 75 -6.03 6.36 -4.04
C ALA A 75 -6.84 5.10 -3.69
N GLU A 76 -8.16 5.18 -3.88
CA GLU A 76 -9.07 4.03 -3.79
C GLU A 76 -8.98 3.20 -2.51
N LEU A 77 -8.99 3.83 -1.36
CA LEU A 77 -8.96 3.14 -0.05
C LEU A 77 -10.17 2.21 0.19
N GLY A 78 -11.20 2.26 -0.65
CA GLY A 78 -12.29 1.28 -0.66
C GLY A 78 -11.87 -0.12 -1.14
N GLN A 79 -10.76 -0.21 -1.87
CA GLN A 79 -10.21 -1.47 -2.35
C GLN A 79 -9.29 -2.12 -1.32
N TYR A 80 -9.23 -3.45 -1.30
CA TYR A 80 -8.41 -4.20 -0.34
C TYR A 80 -6.91 -3.90 -0.48
N GLY A 81 -6.40 -3.83 -1.70
CA GLY A 81 -4.97 -3.63 -1.98
C GLY A 81 -4.42 -2.33 -1.40
N PRO A 82 -4.94 -1.16 -1.81
CA PRO A 82 -4.51 0.15 -1.29
C PRO A 82 -4.63 0.26 0.23
N MET A 83 -5.74 -0.21 0.80
CA MET A 83 -5.94 -0.19 2.26
C MET A 83 -4.88 -1.02 3.00
N ARG A 84 -4.55 -2.23 2.52
CA ARG A 84 -3.56 -3.09 3.17
C ARG A 84 -2.12 -2.54 3.05
N ARG A 85 -1.80 -1.89 1.93
CA ARG A 85 -0.53 -1.16 1.76
C ARG A 85 -0.41 -0.03 2.78
N LEU A 86 -1.47 0.79 2.92
CA LEU A 86 -1.50 1.90 3.87
C LEU A 86 -1.31 1.43 5.33
N VAL A 87 -1.95 0.32 5.73
CA VAL A 87 -1.72 -0.26 7.06
C VAL A 87 -0.25 -0.62 7.27
N GLY A 88 0.41 -1.20 6.28
CA GLY A 88 1.85 -1.50 6.36
C GLY A 88 2.73 -0.24 6.44
N ILE A 89 2.37 0.81 5.71
CA ILE A 89 3.04 2.12 5.75
C ILE A 89 2.91 2.73 7.15
N GLU A 90 1.69 2.77 7.70
CA GLU A 90 1.43 3.36 9.02
C GLU A 90 2.22 2.64 10.11
N GLN A 91 2.16 1.31 10.15
CA GLN A 91 2.87 0.52 11.15
C GLN A 91 4.38 0.78 11.13
N ALA A 92 5.00 0.76 9.95
CA ALA A 92 6.44 1.00 9.83
C ALA A 92 6.81 2.45 10.17
N ALA A 93 6.01 3.43 9.77
CA ALA A 93 6.25 4.83 10.10
C ALA A 93 6.18 5.05 11.62
N ASN A 94 5.19 4.49 12.30
CA ASN A 94 5.03 4.56 13.74
C ASN A 94 6.20 3.89 14.48
N GLU A 95 6.63 2.69 14.07
CA GLU A 95 7.79 1.98 14.63
C GLU A 95 9.10 2.80 14.51
N LEU A 96 9.24 3.58 13.43
CA LEU A 96 10.39 4.43 13.16
C LEU A 96 10.24 5.86 13.71
N GLY A 97 9.14 6.17 14.39
CA GLY A 97 8.88 7.47 15.02
C GLY A 97 8.51 8.58 14.03
N TYR A 98 7.97 8.23 12.87
CA TYR A 98 7.45 9.17 11.88
C TYR A 98 5.93 9.32 11.98
N SER A 99 5.44 10.56 11.85
CA SER A 99 4.03 10.85 11.59
C SER A 99 3.75 10.81 10.08
N LEU A 100 2.49 10.63 9.69
CA LEU A 100 2.09 10.61 8.29
C LEU A 100 1.25 11.83 7.93
N HIS A 101 1.56 12.47 6.80
CA HIS A 101 0.70 13.40 6.09
C HIS A 101 0.11 12.66 4.89
N LEU A 102 -1.20 12.39 4.97
CA LEU A 102 -1.90 11.56 4.00
C LEU A 102 -2.63 12.42 2.98
N SER A 103 -2.30 12.26 1.71
CA SER A 103 -3.04 12.81 0.57
C SER A 103 -3.85 11.69 -0.07
N LEU A 104 -5.17 11.89 -0.13
CA LEU A 104 -6.14 10.89 -0.60
C LEU A 104 -6.78 11.36 -1.90
N ALA A 105 -6.68 10.56 -2.96
CA ALA A 105 -7.48 10.69 -4.16
C ALA A 105 -8.63 9.66 -4.16
N ARG A 106 -9.72 9.98 -4.83
CA ARG A 106 -10.84 9.03 -4.98
C ARG A 106 -10.47 7.92 -5.94
N THR A 107 -9.95 8.29 -7.09
CA THR A 107 -9.45 7.37 -8.12
C THR A 107 -8.03 7.75 -8.51
N PRO A 108 -7.27 6.87 -9.16
CA PRO A 108 -5.93 7.21 -9.63
C PRO A 108 -5.90 8.39 -10.62
N GLU A 109 -6.96 8.55 -11.43
CA GLU A 109 -7.08 9.61 -12.44
C GLU A 109 -7.35 10.99 -11.81
N ASP A 110 -7.91 11.02 -10.59
CA ASP A 110 -8.17 12.27 -9.84
C ASP A 110 -6.90 12.89 -9.24
N VAL A 111 -5.75 12.25 -9.42
CA VAL A 111 -4.48 12.68 -8.79
C VAL A 111 -3.86 13.81 -9.59
N ASP A 112 -3.96 15.06 -9.09
CA ASP A 112 -3.11 16.15 -9.54
C ASP A 112 -1.74 16.03 -8.87
N ASN A 113 -0.83 15.39 -9.56
CA ASN A 113 0.51 15.05 -9.08
C ASN A 113 1.28 16.27 -8.58
N ASN A 114 1.22 17.40 -9.29
CA ASN A 114 1.97 18.60 -8.95
C ASN A 114 1.37 19.30 -7.73
N GLN A 115 0.06 19.45 -7.68
CA GLN A 115 -0.64 20.04 -6.54
C GLN A 115 -0.38 19.26 -5.25
N ILE A 116 -0.46 17.92 -5.31
CA ILE A 116 -0.20 17.05 -4.15
C ILE A 116 1.24 17.19 -3.66
N LEU A 117 2.21 17.25 -4.56
CA LEU A 117 3.60 17.41 -4.18
C LEU A 117 3.86 18.78 -3.56
N GLU A 118 3.32 19.85 -4.12
CA GLU A 118 3.41 21.19 -3.54
C GLU A 118 2.80 21.23 -2.12
N GLU A 119 1.66 20.60 -1.92
CA GLU A 119 1.03 20.50 -0.61
C GLU A 119 1.91 19.75 0.38
N LEU A 120 2.40 18.55 0.04
CA LEU A 120 3.27 17.76 0.91
C LEU A 120 4.58 18.49 1.24
N LEU A 121 5.19 19.19 0.26
CA LEU A 121 6.37 19.99 0.48
C LEU A 121 6.09 21.20 1.40
N SER A 122 4.90 21.79 1.33
CA SER A 122 4.49 22.86 2.25
C SER A 122 4.39 22.40 3.70
N TRP A 123 4.07 21.13 3.93
CA TRP A 123 4.09 20.47 5.25
C TRP A 123 5.51 20.11 5.71
N HIS A 124 6.54 20.38 4.90
CA HIS A 124 7.94 20.08 5.19
C HIS A 124 8.18 18.60 5.53
N VAL A 125 7.51 17.68 4.82
CA VAL A 125 7.76 16.25 5.00
C VAL A 125 9.22 15.89 4.70
N ASP A 126 9.77 14.92 5.42
CA ASP A 126 11.17 14.49 5.25
C ASP A 126 11.36 13.57 4.03
N GLY A 127 10.27 12.93 3.56
CA GLY A 127 10.24 12.05 2.40
C GLY A 127 8.83 11.68 2.00
N ILE A 128 8.66 11.05 0.85
CA ILE A 128 7.36 10.72 0.27
C ILE A 128 7.29 9.23 -0.09
N VAL A 129 6.17 8.59 0.23
CA VAL A 129 5.78 7.28 -0.28
C VAL A 129 4.61 7.48 -1.25
N TRP A 130 4.84 7.19 -2.53
CA TRP A 130 3.83 7.29 -3.57
C TRP A 130 3.19 5.93 -3.82
N ALA A 131 1.97 5.73 -3.35
CA ALA A 131 1.28 4.44 -3.35
C ALA A 131 -0.05 4.48 -4.15
N VAL A 132 -0.08 5.28 -5.21
CA VAL A 132 -1.19 5.32 -6.17
C VAL A 132 -1.01 4.20 -7.19
N ALA A 133 -2.09 3.46 -7.47
CA ALA A 133 -2.09 2.46 -8.54
C ALA A 133 -1.78 3.11 -9.89
N GLU A 134 -1.08 2.38 -10.74
CA GLU A 134 -0.75 2.84 -12.08
C GLU A 134 -1.93 2.60 -13.01
N VAL A 135 -2.38 3.68 -13.65
CA VAL A 135 -3.44 3.68 -14.64
C VAL A 135 -2.93 4.42 -15.88
N GLY A 136 -3.08 3.81 -17.05
CA GLY A 136 -2.64 4.42 -18.29
C GLY A 136 -1.11 4.59 -18.41
N ASP A 137 -0.65 5.65 -19.09
CA ASP A 137 0.77 5.94 -19.32
C ASP A 137 1.27 7.16 -18.53
N ASP A 138 1.40 6.99 -17.20
CA ASP A 138 1.90 8.01 -16.28
C ASP A 138 3.44 8.14 -16.23
N ARG A 139 4.16 7.46 -17.13
CA ARG A 139 5.63 7.34 -17.10
C ARG A 139 6.34 8.68 -17.18
N HIS A 140 5.88 9.60 -18.03
CA HIS A 140 6.52 10.90 -18.25
C HIS A 140 6.59 11.78 -17.01
N TRP A 141 5.59 11.74 -16.14
CA TRP A 141 5.58 12.50 -14.90
C TRP A 141 6.68 12.01 -13.92
N ARG A 142 6.84 10.69 -13.80
CA ARG A 142 7.78 10.07 -12.84
C ARG A 142 9.23 10.29 -13.24
N GLU A 143 9.53 10.34 -14.54
CA GLU A 143 10.88 10.59 -15.05
C GLU A 143 11.43 11.95 -14.61
N HIS A 144 10.60 12.96 -14.58
CA HIS A 144 11.02 14.35 -14.31
C HIS A 144 11.09 14.66 -12.80
N ILE A 145 10.33 13.95 -11.98
CA ILE A 145 10.12 14.36 -10.58
C ILE A 145 11.27 13.99 -9.66
N ASN A 146 11.89 12.83 -9.84
CA ASN A 146 12.89 12.33 -8.88
C ASN A 146 14.17 13.16 -8.83
N SER A 147 14.53 13.86 -9.91
CA SER A 147 15.70 14.73 -9.96
C SER A 147 15.45 16.14 -9.43
N GLN A 148 14.20 16.56 -9.26
CA GLN A 148 13.82 17.93 -8.90
C GLN A 148 13.31 18.09 -7.46
N LEU A 149 12.93 16.98 -6.80
CA LEU A 149 12.38 17.06 -5.45
C LEU A 149 13.46 17.27 -4.39
N PRO A 150 13.23 18.20 -3.44
CA PRO A 150 14.15 18.45 -2.32
C PRO A 150 14.17 17.29 -1.32
N VAL A 151 13.17 16.39 -1.37
CA VAL A 151 13.03 15.23 -0.49
C VAL A 151 13.02 13.92 -1.28
N PRO A 152 13.43 12.78 -0.71
CA PRO A 152 13.36 11.50 -1.40
C PRO A 152 11.91 11.05 -1.60
N ILE A 153 11.66 10.37 -2.71
CA ILE A 153 10.40 9.69 -3.00
C ILE A 153 10.66 8.20 -3.27
N VAL A 154 9.79 7.34 -2.73
CA VAL A 154 9.76 5.89 -2.99
C VAL A 154 8.41 5.54 -3.58
N PHE A 155 8.42 4.81 -4.68
CA PHE A 155 7.21 4.38 -5.37
C PHE A 155 6.79 2.97 -4.93
N ILE A 156 5.51 2.81 -4.66
CA ILE A 156 4.86 1.51 -4.69
C ILE A 156 4.23 1.38 -6.06
N SER A 157 4.83 0.54 -6.90
CA SER A 157 4.50 0.44 -8.32
C SER A 157 4.39 -1.02 -8.73
N GLU A 158 3.67 -1.27 -9.79
CA GLU A 158 3.50 -2.60 -10.38
C GLU A 158 4.39 -2.77 -11.61
N GLN A 159 4.81 -1.69 -12.24
CA GLN A 159 5.87 -1.69 -13.24
C GLN A 159 7.23 -1.47 -12.56
N ILE A 160 8.30 -1.91 -13.22
CA ILE A 160 9.68 -1.64 -12.81
C ILE A 160 10.14 -0.37 -13.54
N PRO A 161 9.97 0.81 -12.96
CA PRO A 161 10.38 2.03 -13.60
C PRO A 161 11.87 2.31 -13.36
N ASN A 162 12.53 2.88 -14.34
CA ASN A 162 13.89 3.43 -14.21
C ASN A 162 13.92 4.80 -13.46
N PHE A 163 12.88 5.13 -12.68
CA PHE A 163 12.63 6.50 -12.21
C PHE A 163 12.99 6.74 -10.74
N GLY A 164 13.20 5.70 -9.96
CA GLY A 164 13.50 5.85 -8.54
C GLY A 164 13.35 4.56 -7.74
N PRO A 165 13.62 4.60 -6.44
CA PRO A 165 13.43 3.45 -5.57
C PRO A 165 11.98 2.96 -5.61
N THR A 166 11.80 1.68 -5.88
CA THR A 166 10.47 1.10 -6.13
C THR A 166 10.29 -0.22 -5.40
N ILE A 167 9.14 -0.39 -4.76
CA ILE A 167 8.72 -1.67 -4.18
C ILE A 167 7.56 -2.20 -5.03
N SER A 168 7.79 -3.31 -5.72
CA SER A 168 6.83 -3.93 -6.66
C SER A 168 6.34 -5.29 -6.17
N ILE A 169 5.25 -5.76 -6.78
CA ILE A 169 4.72 -7.12 -6.65
C ILE A 169 4.67 -7.75 -8.06
N ASP A 170 5.15 -8.99 -8.17
CA ASP A 170 5.15 -9.75 -9.42
C ASP A 170 3.73 -10.30 -9.72
N ASN A 171 2.87 -9.42 -10.26
CA ASN A 171 1.49 -9.79 -10.61
C ASN A 171 1.43 -10.81 -11.75
N ARG A 172 2.39 -10.75 -12.70
CA ARG A 172 2.43 -11.70 -13.82
C ARG A 172 2.71 -13.12 -13.34
N THR A 173 3.70 -13.31 -12.46
CA THR A 173 3.93 -14.61 -11.81
C THR A 173 2.70 -15.04 -11.00
N GLY A 174 1.97 -14.11 -10.38
CA GLY A 174 0.72 -14.42 -9.67
C GLY A 174 -0.36 -15.00 -10.59
N GLY A 175 -0.56 -14.41 -11.77
CA GLY A 175 -1.46 -14.94 -12.80
C GLY A 175 -1.02 -16.30 -13.31
N GLN A 176 0.30 -16.51 -13.50
CA GLN A 176 0.85 -17.81 -13.88
C GLN A 176 0.56 -18.89 -12.83
N LEU A 177 0.81 -18.59 -11.55
CA LEU A 177 0.55 -19.53 -10.45
C LEU A 177 -0.93 -19.95 -10.36
N ALA A 178 -1.86 -19.00 -10.50
CA ALA A 178 -3.29 -19.29 -10.48
C ALA A 178 -3.70 -20.20 -11.63
N THR A 179 -3.27 -19.87 -12.84
CA THR A 179 -3.65 -20.60 -14.06
C THR A 179 -3.00 -21.99 -14.11
N GLN A 180 -1.71 -22.06 -13.78
CA GLN A 180 -0.98 -23.33 -13.74
C GLN A 180 -1.61 -24.31 -12.74
N HIS A 181 -2.00 -23.81 -11.57
CA HIS A 181 -2.68 -24.62 -10.57
C HIS A 181 -3.99 -25.23 -11.12
N LEU A 182 -4.82 -24.45 -11.82
CA LEU A 182 -6.06 -24.97 -12.40
C LEU A 182 -5.77 -26.07 -13.44
N LEU A 183 -4.76 -25.88 -14.31
CA LEU A 183 -4.35 -26.93 -15.26
C LEU A 183 -3.86 -28.20 -14.55
N GLU A 184 -3.10 -28.09 -13.47
CA GLU A 184 -2.59 -29.20 -12.67
C GLU A 184 -3.72 -29.97 -11.97
N GLN A 185 -4.81 -29.27 -11.62
CA GLN A 185 -6.02 -29.93 -11.07
C GLN A 185 -6.87 -30.63 -12.15
N GLY A 186 -6.51 -30.50 -13.42
CA GLY A 186 -7.17 -31.18 -14.52
C GLY A 186 -8.14 -30.36 -15.33
N TYR A 187 -8.39 -29.12 -14.98
CA TYR A 187 -9.20 -28.18 -15.78
C TYR A 187 -8.53 -27.87 -17.11
N ARG A 188 -9.32 -27.61 -18.13
CA ARG A 188 -8.81 -27.37 -19.50
C ARG A 188 -9.34 -26.09 -20.13
N HIS A 189 -10.50 -25.64 -19.72
CA HIS A 189 -11.23 -24.53 -20.30
C HIS A 189 -11.35 -23.39 -19.27
N ILE A 190 -10.26 -22.62 -19.10
CA ILE A 190 -10.12 -21.64 -18.03
C ILE A 190 -10.53 -20.26 -18.52
N GLY A 191 -11.63 -19.73 -17.96
CA GLY A 191 -12.05 -18.36 -18.15
C GLY A 191 -11.29 -17.39 -17.23
N LEU A 192 -11.28 -16.10 -17.60
CA LEU A 192 -10.65 -15.04 -16.84
C LEU A 192 -11.63 -13.89 -16.56
N ILE A 193 -11.74 -13.47 -15.31
CA ILE A 193 -12.40 -12.24 -14.92
C ILE A 193 -11.34 -11.25 -14.43
N THR A 194 -11.04 -10.25 -15.26
CA THR A 194 -10.02 -9.23 -14.96
C THR A 194 -10.59 -8.12 -14.05
N GLY A 195 -9.73 -7.24 -13.56
CA GLY A 195 -10.14 -5.90 -13.13
C GLY A 195 -10.26 -4.97 -14.35
N PRO A 196 -10.43 -3.65 -14.14
CA PRO A 196 -10.41 -2.67 -15.21
C PRO A 196 -9.13 -2.78 -16.05
N SER A 197 -9.28 -2.66 -17.37
CA SER A 197 -8.22 -2.96 -18.34
C SER A 197 -7.07 -1.95 -18.33
N ASP A 198 -7.32 -0.75 -17.85
CA ASP A 198 -6.35 0.33 -17.69
C ASP A 198 -5.44 0.18 -16.44
N TRP A 199 -5.78 -0.72 -15.53
CA TRP A 199 -4.95 -1.02 -14.36
C TRP A 199 -3.81 -1.98 -14.69
N VAL A 200 -2.58 -1.56 -14.39
CA VAL A 200 -1.39 -2.39 -14.63
C VAL A 200 -1.48 -3.74 -13.92
N SER A 201 -1.95 -3.79 -12.68
CA SER A 201 -2.13 -5.06 -11.95
C SER A 201 -3.10 -6.01 -12.64
N SER A 202 -4.17 -5.49 -13.22
CA SER A 202 -5.15 -6.26 -13.99
C SER A 202 -4.49 -6.87 -15.23
N TRP A 203 -3.82 -6.03 -15.99
CA TRP A 203 -3.13 -6.41 -17.22
C TRP A 203 -2.00 -7.42 -16.96
N GLU A 204 -1.17 -7.21 -15.92
CA GLU A 204 -0.09 -8.14 -15.56
C GLU A 204 -0.64 -9.54 -15.16
N ARG A 205 -1.73 -9.60 -14.39
CA ARG A 205 -2.38 -10.88 -14.04
C ARG A 205 -2.95 -11.58 -15.26
N GLN A 206 -3.53 -10.83 -16.20
CA GLN A 206 -3.98 -11.34 -17.49
C GLN A 206 -2.82 -11.89 -18.33
N LEU A 207 -1.69 -11.16 -18.42
CA LEU A 207 -0.51 -11.65 -19.11
C LEU A 207 -0.01 -12.97 -18.51
N GLY A 208 -0.02 -13.09 -17.17
CA GLY A 208 0.34 -14.35 -16.52
C GLY A 208 -0.57 -15.52 -16.89
N TRP A 209 -1.88 -15.28 -17.01
CA TRP A 209 -2.85 -16.27 -17.49
C TRP A 209 -2.58 -16.65 -18.95
N GLN A 210 -2.30 -15.65 -19.82
CA GLN A 210 -1.98 -15.87 -21.25
C GLN A 210 -0.69 -16.68 -21.43
N ASP A 211 0.35 -16.40 -20.66
CA ASP A 211 1.64 -17.09 -20.72
C ASP A 211 1.48 -18.60 -20.49
N VAL A 212 0.56 -19.01 -19.63
CA VAL A 212 0.35 -20.42 -19.27
C VAL A 212 -0.52 -21.13 -20.31
N LEU A 213 -1.60 -20.48 -20.76
CA LEU A 213 -2.50 -21.10 -21.73
C LEU A 213 -1.92 -21.15 -23.15
N LYS A 214 -1.04 -20.19 -23.50
CA LYS A 214 -0.41 -20.05 -24.84
C LYS A 214 -1.39 -19.80 -25.99
N GLN A 215 -2.56 -20.42 -25.97
CA GLN A 215 -3.66 -20.21 -26.90
C GLN A 215 -4.92 -19.88 -26.12
N TYR A 216 -5.56 -18.78 -26.45
CA TYR A 216 -6.81 -18.30 -25.84
C TYR A 216 -7.57 -17.45 -26.86
N GLU A 217 -8.85 -17.25 -26.59
CA GLU A 217 -9.73 -16.42 -27.38
C GLU A 217 -10.28 -15.29 -26.49
N GLN A 218 -10.60 -14.13 -27.08
CA GLN A 218 -11.18 -13.00 -26.35
C GLN A 218 -12.48 -13.35 -25.62
N ARG A 219 -13.26 -14.33 -26.13
CA ARG A 219 -14.49 -14.80 -25.50
C ARG A 219 -14.29 -15.45 -24.12
N GLN A 220 -13.04 -15.79 -23.77
CA GLN A 220 -12.65 -16.37 -22.47
C GLN A 220 -12.37 -15.30 -21.41
N ILE A 221 -12.43 -14.01 -21.77
CA ILE A 221 -12.08 -12.89 -20.89
C ILE A 221 -13.31 -12.01 -20.68
N PHE A 222 -13.58 -11.69 -19.43
CA PHE A 222 -14.57 -10.70 -19.01
C PHE A 222 -13.87 -9.61 -18.18
N GLU A 223 -14.10 -8.35 -18.54
CA GLU A 223 -13.59 -7.20 -17.78
C GLU A 223 -14.53 -6.88 -16.62
N GLY A 224 -14.03 -7.00 -15.39
CA GLY A 224 -14.72 -6.64 -14.16
C GLY A 224 -14.27 -5.28 -13.62
N ASP A 225 -14.78 -4.94 -12.44
CA ASP A 225 -14.58 -3.66 -11.77
C ASP A 225 -14.10 -3.83 -10.31
N TRP A 226 -13.47 -4.95 -10.00
CA TRP A 226 -13.04 -5.42 -8.68
C TRP A 226 -14.19 -5.77 -7.72
N SER A 227 -15.45 -5.49 -8.04
CA SER A 227 -16.59 -5.76 -7.19
C SER A 227 -17.10 -7.21 -7.29
N ALA A 228 -17.72 -7.73 -6.23
CA ALA A 228 -18.39 -9.03 -6.28
C ALA A 228 -19.53 -9.06 -7.32
N ALA A 229 -20.22 -7.93 -7.52
CA ALA A 229 -21.25 -7.82 -8.53
C ALA A 229 -20.73 -8.00 -9.96
N SER A 230 -19.51 -7.48 -10.26
CA SER A 230 -18.89 -7.74 -11.57
C SER A 230 -18.44 -9.22 -11.73
N GLY A 231 -17.99 -9.84 -10.66
CA GLY A 231 -17.66 -11.26 -10.67
C GLY A 231 -18.88 -12.15 -10.97
N GLU A 232 -20.04 -11.85 -10.39
CA GLU A 232 -21.33 -12.50 -10.69
C GLU A 232 -21.72 -12.35 -12.16
N ARG A 233 -21.72 -11.09 -12.67
CA ARG A 233 -21.97 -10.82 -14.10
C ARG A 233 -20.97 -11.54 -15.02
N GLY A 234 -19.71 -11.53 -14.61
CA GLY A 234 -18.60 -12.14 -15.36
C GLY A 234 -18.79 -13.63 -15.55
N LEU A 235 -19.16 -14.39 -14.50
CA LEU A 235 -19.44 -15.80 -14.65
C LEU A 235 -20.59 -16.05 -15.60
N CYS A 236 -21.74 -15.36 -15.44
CA CYS A 236 -22.87 -15.53 -16.35
C CYS A 236 -22.48 -15.26 -17.81
N ARG A 237 -21.76 -14.18 -18.05
CA ARG A 237 -21.34 -13.81 -19.41
C ARG A 237 -20.35 -14.81 -20.01
N LEU A 238 -19.38 -15.27 -19.24
CA LEU A 238 -18.44 -16.28 -19.70
C LEU A 238 -19.12 -17.60 -20.05
N LEU A 239 -20.07 -18.06 -19.27
CA LEU A 239 -20.85 -19.29 -19.60
C LEU A 239 -21.67 -19.16 -20.90
N GLU A 240 -22.13 -17.94 -21.24
CA GLU A 240 -22.81 -17.67 -22.52
C GLU A 240 -21.83 -17.70 -23.70
N THR A 241 -20.64 -17.10 -23.56
CA THR A 241 -19.67 -16.93 -24.65
C THR A 241 -18.68 -18.08 -24.76
N PHE A 242 -18.47 -18.81 -23.67
CA PHE A 242 -17.51 -19.90 -23.52
C PHE A 242 -18.15 -21.06 -22.71
N PRO A 243 -19.20 -21.73 -23.25
CA PRO A 243 -19.99 -22.71 -22.52
C PRO A 243 -19.21 -23.98 -22.12
N GLU A 244 -18.08 -24.25 -22.75
CA GLU A 244 -17.17 -25.35 -22.38
C GLU A 244 -16.30 -25.04 -21.15
N MET A 245 -16.40 -23.84 -20.57
CA MET A 245 -15.59 -23.42 -19.41
C MET A 245 -15.78 -24.36 -18.21
N ASP A 246 -14.68 -24.87 -17.68
CA ASP A 246 -14.62 -25.75 -16.51
C ASP A 246 -13.90 -25.15 -15.30
N ALA A 247 -13.23 -23.99 -15.47
CA ALA A 247 -12.65 -23.21 -14.39
C ALA A 247 -12.62 -21.71 -14.70
N VAL A 248 -12.54 -20.88 -13.65
CA VAL A 248 -12.40 -19.46 -13.77
C VAL A 248 -11.34 -18.91 -12.79
N PHE A 249 -10.46 -18.08 -13.32
CA PHE A 249 -9.57 -17.24 -12.53
C PHE A 249 -10.19 -15.84 -12.41
N ALA A 250 -10.57 -15.44 -11.20
CA ALA A 250 -11.00 -14.09 -10.88
C ALA A 250 -9.80 -13.28 -10.31
N CYS A 251 -9.49 -12.15 -10.90
CA CYS A 251 -8.29 -11.38 -10.56
C CYS A 251 -8.32 -10.70 -9.17
N ASN A 252 -9.40 -10.87 -8.38
CA ASN A 252 -9.42 -10.64 -6.93
C ASN A 252 -10.43 -11.54 -6.23
N ASP A 253 -10.34 -11.62 -4.89
CA ASP A 253 -11.20 -12.48 -4.09
C ASP A 253 -12.65 -11.97 -3.98
N GLN A 254 -12.88 -10.65 -4.12
CA GLN A 254 -14.22 -10.10 -4.14
C GLN A 254 -14.99 -10.51 -5.41
N MET A 255 -14.37 -10.46 -6.58
CA MET A 255 -14.98 -10.98 -7.80
C MET A 255 -15.18 -12.50 -7.71
N ALA A 256 -14.21 -13.24 -7.11
CA ALA A 256 -14.38 -14.67 -6.86
C ALA A 256 -15.58 -14.98 -5.96
N LEU A 257 -15.89 -14.13 -4.97
CA LEU A 257 -17.13 -14.24 -4.18
C LEU A 257 -18.38 -14.15 -5.05
N GLY A 258 -18.39 -13.18 -5.98
CA GLY A 258 -19.47 -13.02 -6.95
C GLY A 258 -19.63 -14.26 -7.85
N VAL A 259 -18.52 -14.82 -8.31
CA VAL A 259 -18.48 -16.08 -9.08
C VAL A 259 -19.09 -17.23 -8.27
N LEU A 260 -18.68 -17.41 -7.02
CA LEU A 260 -19.22 -18.49 -6.17
C LEU A 260 -20.72 -18.34 -5.94
N ARG A 261 -21.21 -17.10 -5.74
CA ARG A 261 -22.63 -16.82 -5.62
C ARG A 261 -23.40 -17.19 -6.89
N ALA A 262 -22.92 -16.75 -8.06
CA ALA A 262 -23.55 -17.08 -9.34
C ALA A 262 -23.52 -18.61 -9.61
N ALA A 263 -22.44 -19.29 -9.27
CA ALA A 263 -22.35 -20.76 -9.40
C ALA A 263 -23.46 -21.47 -8.62
N VAL A 264 -23.74 -21.02 -7.37
CA VAL A 264 -24.86 -21.56 -6.58
C VAL A 264 -26.21 -21.31 -7.27
N GLN A 265 -26.46 -20.11 -7.79
CA GLN A 265 -27.70 -19.75 -8.47
C GLN A 265 -27.93 -20.57 -9.76
N LEU A 266 -26.82 -20.90 -10.45
CA LEU A 266 -26.82 -21.73 -11.68
C LEU A 266 -26.72 -23.22 -11.41
N ASN A 267 -26.78 -23.67 -10.14
CA ASN A 267 -26.63 -25.07 -9.72
C ASN A 267 -25.30 -25.69 -10.19
N LEU A 268 -24.24 -24.92 -10.33
CA LEU A 268 -22.89 -25.40 -10.62
C LEU A 268 -22.21 -25.81 -9.31
N ASN A 269 -21.72 -27.03 -9.27
CA ASN A 269 -20.98 -27.53 -8.12
C ASN A 269 -19.51 -27.10 -8.21
N VAL A 270 -19.05 -26.30 -7.24
CA VAL A 270 -17.65 -25.92 -7.09
C VAL A 270 -17.03 -26.91 -6.09
N PRO A 271 -15.94 -27.59 -6.41
CA PRO A 271 -15.10 -27.48 -7.60
C PRO A 271 -15.46 -28.44 -8.78
N ARG A 272 -16.43 -29.33 -8.64
CA ARG A 272 -16.64 -30.44 -9.58
C ARG A 272 -17.05 -30.02 -10.99
N ASN A 273 -17.94 -29.04 -11.11
CA ASN A 273 -18.39 -28.50 -12.41
C ASN A 273 -17.62 -27.23 -12.80
N LEU A 274 -17.10 -26.51 -11.82
CA LEU A 274 -16.41 -25.23 -12.03
C LEU A 274 -15.31 -25.06 -10.98
N GLY A 275 -14.04 -25.06 -11.39
CA GLY A 275 -12.93 -24.65 -10.54
C GLY A 275 -12.92 -23.14 -10.38
N VAL A 276 -12.71 -22.64 -9.15
CA VAL A 276 -12.64 -21.20 -8.89
C VAL A 276 -11.35 -20.87 -8.13
N ILE A 277 -10.60 -19.91 -8.64
CA ILE A 277 -9.43 -19.33 -7.97
C ILE A 277 -9.51 -17.81 -7.96
N GLY A 278 -9.16 -17.20 -6.83
CA GLY A 278 -9.11 -15.74 -6.64
C GLY A 278 -7.69 -15.20 -6.58
N TYR A 279 -7.60 -13.95 -6.10
CA TYR A 279 -6.35 -13.24 -5.87
C TYR A 279 -6.52 -12.29 -4.68
N ASP A 280 -5.51 -12.06 -3.86
CA ASP A 280 -5.33 -11.22 -2.68
C ASP A 280 -5.20 -12.01 -1.37
N ASN A 281 -5.85 -13.15 -1.23
CA ASN A 281 -5.99 -13.91 0.01
C ASN A 281 -6.55 -13.05 1.14
N ILE A 282 -7.71 -12.44 0.90
CA ILE A 282 -8.42 -11.70 1.95
C ILE A 282 -8.80 -12.64 3.11
N PRO A 283 -8.92 -12.14 4.35
CA PRO A 283 -9.27 -13.01 5.51
C PRO A 283 -10.54 -13.81 5.30
N GLU A 284 -11.55 -13.24 4.65
CA GLU A 284 -12.86 -13.83 4.36
C GLU A 284 -12.77 -14.99 3.37
N ALA A 285 -11.75 -15.05 2.51
CA ALA A 285 -11.62 -16.11 1.48
C ALA A 285 -11.60 -17.52 2.07
N ASN A 286 -11.14 -17.68 3.32
CA ASN A 286 -11.17 -18.95 4.03
C ASN A 286 -12.59 -19.36 4.49
N TYR A 287 -13.51 -18.41 4.56
CA TYR A 287 -14.90 -18.60 5.01
C TYR A 287 -15.91 -18.61 3.85
N TYR A 288 -15.45 -18.48 2.61
CA TYR A 288 -16.28 -18.67 1.44
C TYR A 288 -16.74 -20.12 1.35
N PHE A 289 -17.81 -20.38 0.60
CA PHE A 289 -18.32 -21.72 0.44
C PHE A 289 -18.34 -22.12 -1.05
N PRO A 290 -17.43 -23.06 -1.41
CA PRO A 290 -16.33 -23.65 -0.63
C PRO A 290 -15.22 -22.63 -0.32
N PRO A 291 -14.32 -22.91 0.68
CA PRO A 291 -13.16 -22.06 0.94
C PRO A 291 -12.33 -21.82 -0.32
N LEU A 292 -12.02 -20.54 -0.60
CA LEU A 292 -11.46 -20.08 -1.86
C LEU A 292 -9.94 -20.31 -1.95
N SER A 293 -9.51 -21.03 -2.97
CA SER A 293 -8.12 -21.01 -3.43
C SER A 293 -7.79 -19.64 -4.00
N THR A 294 -6.60 -19.10 -3.72
CA THR A 294 -6.27 -17.73 -4.07
C THR A 294 -4.77 -17.51 -4.15
N VAL A 295 -4.34 -16.45 -4.79
CA VAL A 295 -2.94 -16.02 -4.80
C VAL A 295 -2.74 -14.96 -3.73
N LYS A 296 -1.84 -15.23 -2.78
CA LYS A 296 -1.46 -14.29 -1.72
C LYS A 296 -0.31 -13.42 -2.17
N HIS A 297 -0.45 -12.12 -2.02
CA HIS A 297 0.65 -11.17 -2.15
C HIS A 297 0.85 -10.36 -0.86
N ARG A 298 2.07 -9.83 -0.66
CA ARG A 298 2.51 -9.27 0.62
C ARG A 298 2.27 -7.77 0.69
N LEU A 299 1.02 -7.31 0.58
CA LEU A 299 0.66 -5.89 0.50
C LEU A 299 1.14 -5.05 1.69
N SER A 300 0.91 -5.53 2.92
CA SER A 300 1.40 -4.80 4.12
C SER A 300 2.93 -4.76 4.17
N GLU A 301 3.61 -5.83 3.75
CA GLU A 301 5.07 -5.85 3.67
C GLU A 301 5.59 -4.88 2.61
N GLN A 302 4.90 -4.77 1.46
CA GLN A 302 5.19 -3.77 0.43
C GLN A 302 5.17 -2.35 1.01
N GLY A 303 4.12 -2.00 1.77
CA GLY A 303 4.03 -0.71 2.46
C GLY A 303 5.14 -0.50 3.48
N ARG A 304 5.45 -1.51 4.31
CA ARG A 304 6.55 -1.46 5.28
C ARG A 304 7.90 -1.22 4.61
N LEU A 305 8.21 -1.96 3.56
CA LEU A 305 9.47 -1.82 2.83
C LEU A 305 9.61 -0.44 2.20
N ALA A 306 8.54 0.14 1.67
CA ALA A 306 8.56 1.50 1.12
C ALA A 306 8.95 2.53 2.19
N VAL A 307 8.41 2.42 3.41
CA VAL A 307 8.80 3.30 4.53
C VAL A 307 10.24 3.08 4.94
N HIS A 308 10.69 1.84 5.12
CA HIS A 308 12.10 1.56 5.45
C HIS A 308 13.04 2.11 4.38
N GLN A 309 12.68 1.99 3.11
CA GLN A 309 13.49 2.48 2.00
C GLN A 309 13.57 4.01 1.99
N VAL A 310 12.46 4.73 2.15
CA VAL A 310 12.48 6.19 2.17
C VAL A 310 13.25 6.72 3.38
N VAL A 311 13.11 6.10 4.56
CA VAL A 311 13.86 6.48 5.77
C VAL A 311 15.36 6.23 5.60
N LYS A 312 15.76 5.09 5.03
CA LYS A 312 17.17 4.79 4.68
C LYS A 312 17.77 5.88 3.80
N ILE A 313 17.02 6.35 2.78
CA ILE A 313 17.48 7.42 1.88
C ILE A 313 17.58 8.75 2.63
N ILE A 314 16.61 9.09 3.48
CA ILE A 314 16.63 10.30 4.33
C ILE A 314 17.90 10.31 5.19
N GLU A 315 18.22 9.21 5.85
CA GLU A 315 19.38 9.08 6.72
C GLU A 315 20.71 9.16 5.93
N ALA A 316 20.80 8.50 4.78
CA ALA A 316 21.98 8.56 3.92
C ALA A 316 22.27 10.00 3.45
N ARG A 317 21.23 10.73 3.00
CA ARG A 317 21.36 12.15 2.62
C ARG A 317 21.89 13.02 3.77
N GLN A 318 21.49 12.74 5.01
CA GLN A 318 21.97 13.47 6.20
C GLN A 318 23.43 13.22 6.53
N ARG A 319 23.89 11.99 6.30
CA ARG A 319 25.29 11.61 6.52
C ARG A 319 26.18 12.00 5.34
N SER A 320 25.59 12.62 4.29
CA SER A 320 26.28 12.88 3.01
C SER A 320 26.86 11.60 2.39
N GLU A 321 26.20 10.46 2.65
CA GLU A 321 26.53 9.18 2.06
C GLU A 321 25.93 9.08 0.65
N PRO A 322 26.59 8.38 -0.30
CA PRO A 322 26.02 8.19 -1.61
C PRO A 322 24.71 7.38 -1.50
N VAL A 323 23.64 7.93 -2.03
CA VAL A 323 22.37 7.21 -2.19
C VAL A 323 22.55 6.28 -3.39
N LEU A 324 22.42 4.96 -3.18
CA LEU A 324 22.47 4.00 -4.28
C LEU A 324 21.32 4.30 -5.25
N PRO A 325 21.62 4.46 -6.56
CA PRO A 325 20.58 4.64 -7.56
C PRO A 325 19.74 3.38 -7.67
N LEU A 326 18.42 3.52 -7.78
CA LEU A 326 17.47 2.48 -8.16
C LEU A 326 17.56 1.16 -7.35
N ASP A 327 17.09 1.20 -6.09
CA ASP A 327 16.84 -0.01 -5.32
C ASP A 327 15.41 -0.51 -5.66
N ILE A 328 15.32 -1.51 -6.52
CA ILE A 328 14.05 -2.12 -6.91
C ILE A 328 13.88 -3.42 -6.15
N THR A 329 12.84 -3.49 -5.33
CA THR A 329 12.46 -4.70 -4.60
C THR A 329 11.20 -5.29 -5.21
N ILE A 330 11.25 -6.55 -5.65
CA ILE A 330 10.09 -7.27 -6.21
C ILE A 330 9.66 -8.35 -5.24
N LEU A 331 8.44 -8.25 -4.74
CA LEU A 331 7.84 -9.25 -3.86
C LEU A 331 7.13 -10.32 -4.69
N LYS A 332 7.50 -11.58 -4.44
CA LYS A 332 6.89 -12.71 -5.14
C LYS A 332 5.58 -13.13 -4.45
N PRO A 333 4.51 -13.40 -5.25
CA PRO A 333 3.27 -13.94 -4.75
C PRO A 333 3.40 -15.41 -4.36
N GLN A 334 2.42 -15.94 -3.65
CA GLN A 334 2.33 -17.33 -3.21
C GLN A 334 0.94 -17.87 -3.46
N LEU A 335 0.83 -19.10 -3.95
CA LEU A 335 -0.43 -19.80 -4.10
C LEU A 335 -0.90 -20.32 -2.73
N VAL A 336 -2.20 -20.14 -2.45
CA VAL A 336 -2.89 -20.68 -1.27
C VAL A 336 -4.02 -21.58 -1.76
N ILE A 337 -3.79 -22.86 -1.69
CA ILE A 337 -4.73 -23.87 -2.17
C ILE A 337 -5.79 -24.17 -1.10
N ARG A 338 -7.07 -24.16 -1.51
CA ARG A 338 -8.24 -24.52 -0.70
C ARG A 338 -9.21 -25.38 -1.53
N LYS A 339 -10.48 -25.44 -1.11
CA LYS A 339 -11.46 -26.38 -1.66
C LYS A 339 -12.12 -25.94 -2.98
N SER A 340 -12.02 -24.66 -3.36
CA SER A 340 -12.74 -24.13 -4.54
C SER A 340 -12.13 -24.55 -5.89
N SER A 341 -10.94 -25.11 -5.89
CA SER A 341 -10.23 -25.50 -7.12
C SER A 341 -9.68 -26.93 -7.10
N VAL A 342 -9.81 -27.67 -6.02
CA VAL A 342 -9.26 -29.03 -5.89
C VAL A 342 -10.35 -30.06 -6.15
N ILE A 343 -10.21 -30.84 -7.21
CA ILE A 343 -11.08 -31.98 -7.51
C ILE A 343 -10.61 -33.17 -6.66
N SER A 344 -11.36 -33.47 -5.60
CA SER A 344 -11.13 -34.64 -4.73
C SER A 344 -11.80 -35.89 -5.24
#